data_fc6528711f7d90a84e0a8dd4a94fa944
#
_entry.id   fc6528711f7d90a84e0a8dd4a94fa944
#
_cell.length_a   1.000
_cell.length_b   1.000
_cell.length_c   1.000
_cell.angle_alpha   90.00
_cell.angle_beta   90.00
_cell.angle_gamma   90.00
#
_symmetry.space_group_name_H-M   'P 1'
#
loop_
_entity.id
_entity.type
_entity.pdbx_description
1 polymer ?
#
loop_
_entity_poly.entity_id
_entity_poly.type
_entity_poly.pdbx_seq_one_letter_code
_entity_poly.pdbx_strand_id
1 'polypeptide(L)'
;YPDTTLEILPGATMEEDIAWDRSTLESIDLAFSYTDDVWQDTQVKVSVFRDDAVIMEQVLSLTSLPADRYVNFCLDQTHCAGSTFTVRVENLSDDPSSTFRMLCTDNAHYYLDSVSDYRLDGKEQNSRLLCQMYYIQSYSFYKGIVGISWLLLLGIALSVIILRLPDRQ
;
A
#
# COMPACT_ATOMS: atom_id res chain seq x y z
N TYR A 1 -4.21 -12.11 8.18
CA TYR A 1 -3.46 -12.12 9.43
C TYR A 1 -1.98 -12.21 9.09
N PRO A 2 -1.10 -11.51 9.81
CA PRO A 2 0.34 -11.64 9.59
C PRO A 2 0.76 -13.07 9.91
N ASP A 3 1.41 -13.73 8.96
CA ASP A 3 1.79 -15.13 9.13
C ASP A 3 3.17 -15.26 9.78
N THR A 4 3.96 -14.18 9.75
CA THR A 4 5.33 -14.16 10.26
C THR A 4 5.75 -12.76 10.72
N THR A 5 6.81 -12.69 11.50
CA THR A 5 7.46 -11.44 11.88
C THR A 5 8.92 -11.48 11.47
N LEU A 6 9.44 -10.36 10.98
CA LEU A 6 10.85 -10.18 10.72
C LEU A 6 11.49 -9.32 11.79
N GLU A 7 12.59 -9.78 12.34
CA GLU A 7 13.37 -9.07 13.33
C GLU A 7 14.40 -8.16 12.63
N ILE A 8 14.37 -6.87 12.99
CA ILE A 8 15.27 -5.86 12.46
C ILE A 8 16.29 -5.51 13.55
N LEU A 9 17.50 -5.99 13.36
CA LEU A 9 18.61 -5.76 14.28
C LEU A 9 19.09 -4.31 14.24
N PRO A 10 19.80 -3.81 15.27
CA PRO A 10 20.46 -2.52 15.23
C PRO A 10 21.35 -2.35 14.01
N GLY A 11 21.25 -1.22 13.33
CA GLY A 11 21.96 -0.95 12.09
C GLY A 11 21.48 -1.70 10.85
N ALA A 12 20.51 -2.63 10.99
CA ALA A 12 19.98 -3.37 9.84
C ALA A 12 19.02 -2.52 9.02
N THR A 13 18.96 -2.81 7.72
CA THR A 13 18.11 -2.14 6.75
C THR A 13 17.24 -3.16 6.05
N MET A 14 15.93 -2.92 6.03
CA MET A 14 14.95 -3.65 5.26
C MET A 14 14.50 -2.81 4.06
N GLU A 15 14.36 -3.42 2.90
CA GLU A 15 13.87 -2.79 1.69
C GLU A 15 12.85 -3.68 0.99
N GLU A 16 11.81 -3.04 0.43
CA GLU A 16 10.86 -3.71 -0.45
C GLU A 16 10.53 -2.84 -1.66
N ASP A 17 10.68 -3.41 -2.85
CA ASP A 17 10.36 -2.77 -4.12
C ASP A 17 8.95 -3.17 -4.56
N ILE A 18 8.11 -2.19 -4.84
CA ILE A 18 6.70 -2.35 -5.17
C ILE A 18 6.43 -1.73 -6.54
N ALA A 19 6.15 -2.56 -7.54
CA ALA A 19 5.69 -2.08 -8.84
C ALA A 19 4.26 -1.56 -8.73
N TRP A 20 4.03 -0.30 -9.15
CA TRP A 20 2.75 0.38 -8.94
C TRP A 20 2.02 0.63 -10.26
N ASP A 21 0.79 0.15 -10.38
CA ASP A 21 -0.03 0.23 -11.60
C ASP A 21 -1.13 1.31 -11.54
N ARG A 22 -1.29 2.00 -10.40
CA ARG A 22 -2.31 3.02 -10.21
C ARG A 22 -1.77 4.41 -10.46
N SER A 23 -2.66 5.34 -10.83
CA SER A 23 -2.29 6.73 -11.14
C SER A 23 -1.94 7.57 -9.92
N THR A 24 -2.41 7.19 -8.72
CA THR A 24 -2.15 7.89 -7.46
C THR A 24 -1.69 6.91 -6.39
N LEU A 25 -0.93 7.43 -5.42
CA LEU A 25 -0.60 6.76 -4.17
C LEU A 25 -0.66 7.80 -3.05
N GLU A 26 -1.71 7.74 -2.24
CA GLU A 26 -2.00 8.71 -1.20
C GLU A 26 -1.16 8.47 0.05
N SER A 27 -1.15 7.25 0.52
CA SER A 27 -0.41 6.87 1.72
C SER A 27 -0.06 5.39 1.74
N ILE A 28 0.87 5.05 2.61
CA ILE A 28 1.26 3.69 2.94
C ILE A 28 1.17 3.49 4.46
N ASP A 29 0.59 2.38 4.89
CA ASP A 29 0.58 1.94 6.27
C ASP A 29 1.56 0.80 6.45
N LEU A 30 2.49 0.93 7.39
CA LEU A 30 3.43 -0.11 7.75
C LEU A 30 3.04 -0.74 9.08
N ALA A 31 3.12 -2.08 9.14
CA ALA A 31 2.75 -2.84 10.31
C ALA A 31 3.97 -3.21 11.15
N PHE A 32 4.03 -2.66 12.36
CA PHE A 32 5.03 -3.02 13.37
C PHE A 32 4.46 -4.06 14.32
N SER A 33 5.27 -5.05 14.70
CA SER A 33 4.87 -6.06 15.68
C SER A 33 5.21 -5.57 17.07
N TYR A 34 4.19 -5.55 17.94
CA TYR A 34 4.41 -5.35 19.37
C TYR A 34 4.81 -6.67 20.01
N THR A 35 5.97 -6.68 20.65
CA THR A 35 6.28 -7.68 21.67
C THR A 35 6.02 -7.03 23.03
N ASP A 36 5.46 -7.78 23.98
CA ASP A 36 5.13 -7.29 25.32
C ASP A 36 6.37 -6.87 26.16
N ASP A 37 7.56 -7.11 25.63
CA ASP A 37 8.80 -6.79 26.28
C ASP A 37 9.29 -5.40 25.83
N VAL A 38 9.19 -4.50 26.77
CA VAL A 38 9.86 -3.19 26.89
C VAL A 38 10.53 -2.70 25.61
N TRP A 39 9.80 -1.91 24.85
CA TRP A 39 10.37 -1.11 23.78
C TRP A 39 11.38 -0.13 24.39
N GLN A 40 12.63 -0.41 24.20
CA GLN A 40 13.66 0.58 24.42
C GLN A 40 13.45 1.71 23.40
N ASP A 41 14.00 2.88 23.66
CA ASP A 41 13.88 4.06 22.81
C ASP A 41 14.60 3.83 21.45
N THR A 42 14.05 2.88 20.67
CA THR A 42 14.58 2.51 19.36
C THR A 42 14.12 3.54 18.34
N GLN A 43 15.08 4.16 17.67
CA GLN A 43 14.82 5.07 16.57
C GLN A 43 14.77 4.29 15.25
N VAL A 44 13.70 4.47 14.51
CA VAL A 44 13.49 3.84 13.22
C VAL A 44 13.32 4.92 12.17
N LYS A 45 14.08 4.83 11.09
CA LYS A 45 13.93 5.69 9.92
C LYS A 45 13.16 4.95 8.86
N VAL A 46 12.09 5.56 8.39
CA VAL A 46 11.32 5.10 7.24
C VAL A 46 11.53 6.05 6.08
N SER A 47 11.93 5.52 4.94
CA SER A 47 12.11 6.27 3.70
C SER A 47 11.31 5.61 2.59
N VAL A 48 10.63 6.42 1.78
CA VAL A 48 9.96 5.95 0.58
C VAL A 48 10.58 6.64 -0.63
N PHE A 49 10.93 5.84 -1.62
CA PHE A 49 11.49 6.29 -2.88
C PHE A 49 10.48 6.05 -4.00
N ARG A 50 10.53 6.87 -5.01
CA ARG A 50 9.87 6.66 -6.29
C ARG A 50 10.90 6.73 -7.40
N ASP A 51 11.07 5.63 -8.14
CA ASP A 51 12.05 5.55 -9.22
C ASP A 51 13.43 6.09 -8.78
N ASP A 52 13.93 5.60 -7.62
CA ASP A 52 15.17 5.99 -6.92
C ASP A 52 15.21 7.40 -6.30
N ALA A 53 14.17 8.20 -6.44
CA ALA A 53 14.09 9.51 -5.81
C ALA A 53 13.39 9.44 -4.45
N VAL A 54 13.99 10.00 -3.40
CA VAL A 54 13.34 10.09 -2.08
C VAL A 54 12.12 11.00 -2.17
N ILE A 55 10.95 10.49 -1.82
CA ILE A 55 9.69 11.24 -1.78
C ILE A 55 9.19 11.47 -0.35
N MET A 56 9.61 10.62 0.60
CA MET A 56 9.30 10.77 2.01
C MET A 56 10.44 10.20 2.85
N GLU A 57 10.77 10.88 3.94
CA GLU A 57 11.68 10.38 4.96
C GLU A 57 11.20 10.83 6.34
N GLN A 58 11.10 9.91 7.28
CA GLN A 58 10.65 10.19 8.65
C GLN A 58 11.38 9.30 9.64
N VAL A 59 11.81 9.90 10.75
CA VAL A 59 12.35 9.17 11.91
C VAL A 59 11.29 9.08 12.99
N LEU A 60 11.07 7.88 13.49
CA LEU A 60 10.11 7.55 14.52
C LEU A 60 10.82 6.99 15.75
N SER A 61 10.34 7.35 16.95
CA SER A 61 10.62 6.58 18.15
C SER A 61 9.54 5.51 18.30
N LEU A 62 9.94 4.26 18.47
CA LEU A 62 8.99 3.15 18.62
C LEU A 62 8.12 3.30 19.89
N THR A 63 8.61 3.97 20.92
CA THR A 63 7.83 4.26 22.13
C THR A 63 6.65 5.21 21.88
N SER A 64 6.65 5.93 20.76
CA SER A 64 5.59 6.86 20.38
C SER A 64 4.56 6.27 19.39
N LEU A 65 4.71 5.00 19.03
CA LEU A 65 3.82 4.38 18.05
C LEU A 65 2.40 4.16 18.62
N PRO A 66 1.36 4.27 17.78
CA PRO A 66 0.00 3.98 18.18
C PRO A 66 -0.19 2.50 18.54
N ALA A 67 -1.21 2.21 19.33
CA ALA A 67 -1.50 0.86 19.81
C ALA A 67 -2.01 -0.11 18.73
N ASP A 68 -2.38 0.37 17.57
CA ASP A 68 -3.06 -0.37 16.50
C ASP A 68 -2.14 -1.04 15.48
N ARG A 69 -0.85 -1.12 15.74
CA ARG A 69 0.18 -1.80 14.94
C ARG A 69 0.50 -1.17 13.58
N TYR A 70 -0.34 -0.30 13.05
CA TYR A 70 -0.12 0.34 11.76
C TYR A 70 0.30 1.81 11.96
N VAL A 71 1.28 2.22 11.19
CA VAL A 71 1.74 3.61 11.12
C VAL A 71 1.51 4.12 9.71
N ASN A 72 0.75 5.21 9.58
CA ASN A 72 0.42 5.81 8.30
C ASN A 72 1.47 6.83 7.88
N PHE A 73 1.91 6.76 6.62
CA PHE A 73 2.81 7.70 5.97
C PHE A 73 2.13 8.30 4.75
N CYS A 74 1.83 9.61 4.81
CA CYS A 74 1.25 10.34 3.69
C CYS A 74 2.30 10.57 2.61
N LEU A 75 1.96 10.27 1.35
CA LEU A 75 2.84 10.38 0.20
C LEU A 75 2.32 11.36 -0.85
N ASP A 76 1.00 11.47 -1.02
CA ASP A 76 0.29 12.38 -1.94
C ASP A 76 0.85 12.35 -3.38
N GLN A 77 1.16 11.16 -3.89
CA GLN A 77 1.77 10.99 -5.20
C GLN A 77 0.72 10.90 -6.31
N THR A 78 0.98 11.58 -7.42
CA THR A 78 0.14 11.56 -8.63
C THR A 78 0.96 11.15 -9.85
N HIS A 79 0.27 10.69 -10.92
CA HIS A 79 0.90 10.25 -12.18
C HIS A 79 1.98 9.18 -11.96
N CYS A 80 1.70 8.21 -11.10
CA CYS A 80 2.67 7.21 -10.66
C CYS A 80 2.43 5.81 -11.24
N ALA A 81 1.50 5.66 -12.19
CA ALA A 81 1.31 4.37 -12.87
C ALA A 81 2.57 3.97 -13.66
N GLY A 82 3.08 2.79 -13.39
CA GLY A 82 4.32 2.28 -13.98
C GLY A 82 5.60 2.66 -13.22
N SER A 83 5.49 3.41 -12.10
CA SER A 83 6.62 3.67 -11.21
C SER A 83 6.90 2.49 -10.28
N THR A 84 8.14 2.41 -9.81
CA THR A 84 8.52 1.53 -8.70
C THR A 84 8.66 2.37 -7.43
N PHE A 85 8.00 1.92 -6.37
CA PHE A 85 8.16 2.48 -5.04
C PHE A 85 9.03 1.55 -4.20
N THR A 86 10.09 2.09 -3.61
CA THR A 86 10.92 1.35 -2.66
C THR A 86 10.64 1.86 -1.26
N VAL A 87 10.18 0.97 -0.38
CA VAL A 87 10.02 1.22 1.04
C VAL A 87 11.27 0.73 1.75
N ARG A 88 11.95 1.63 2.47
CA ARG A 88 13.14 1.32 3.25
C ARG A 88 12.87 1.62 4.72
N VAL A 89 13.20 0.66 5.58
CA VAL A 89 13.11 0.79 7.04
C VAL A 89 14.47 0.47 7.65
N GLU A 90 15.02 1.41 8.40
CA GLU A 90 16.36 1.34 9.00
C GLU A 90 16.25 1.41 10.52
N ASN A 91 16.90 0.51 11.23
CA ASN A 91 17.09 0.62 12.68
C ASN A 91 18.31 1.49 12.95
N LEU A 92 18.08 2.72 13.46
CA LEU A 92 19.14 3.69 13.73
C LEU A 92 19.82 3.50 15.09
N SER A 93 19.39 2.52 15.87
CA SER A 93 19.97 2.28 17.20
C SER A 93 21.33 1.60 17.11
N ASP A 94 22.24 2.01 17.97
CA ASP A 94 23.54 1.36 18.17
C ASP A 94 23.52 0.34 19.33
N ASP A 95 22.43 0.29 20.10
CA ASP A 95 22.27 -0.64 21.22
C ASP A 95 21.88 -2.04 20.73
N PRO A 96 22.68 -3.07 20.99
CA PRO A 96 22.39 -4.43 20.57
C PRO A 96 21.04 -4.99 21.07
N SER A 97 20.48 -4.43 22.13
CA SER A 97 19.18 -4.80 22.66
C SER A 97 18.00 -4.10 21.97
N SER A 98 18.26 -3.08 21.17
CA SER A 98 17.25 -2.27 20.48
C SER A 98 16.80 -2.92 19.18
N THR A 99 16.26 -4.13 19.28
CA THR A 99 15.70 -4.86 18.16
C THR A 99 14.20 -4.64 18.08
N PHE A 100 13.66 -4.49 16.88
CA PHE A 100 12.21 -4.42 16.67
C PHE A 100 11.76 -5.44 15.62
N ARG A 101 10.46 -5.63 15.51
CA ARG A 101 9.87 -6.56 14.56
C ARG A 101 8.86 -5.88 13.66
N MET A 102 8.87 -6.27 12.40
CA MET A 102 7.83 -5.92 11.44
C MET A 102 6.96 -7.11 11.13
N LEU A 103 5.67 -6.86 10.90
CA LEU A 103 4.76 -7.88 10.44
C LEU A 103 5.01 -8.14 8.96
N CYS A 104 5.17 -9.41 8.62
CA CYS A 104 5.38 -9.90 7.27
C CYS A 104 4.36 -10.98 6.91
N THR A 105 4.22 -11.26 5.64
CA THR A 105 3.41 -12.37 5.14
C THR A 105 4.15 -13.08 4.01
N ASP A 106 3.99 -14.39 3.93
CA ASP A 106 4.41 -15.21 2.80
C ASP A 106 3.24 -15.50 1.84
N ASN A 107 2.04 -15.02 2.18
CA ASN A 107 0.83 -15.30 1.43
C ASN A 107 0.64 -14.32 0.26
N ALA A 108 0.97 -14.77 -0.96
CA ALA A 108 0.84 -14.01 -2.20
C ALA A 108 -0.58 -13.51 -2.51
N HIS A 109 -1.62 -14.00 -1.82
CA HIS A 109 -3.00 -13.58 -2.05
C HIS A 109 -3.35 -12.19 -1.52
N TYR A 110 -2.54 -11.61 -0.65
CA TYR A 110 -2.78 -10.27 -0.08
C TYR A 110 -2.22 -9.13 -0.92
N TYR A 111 -1.43 -9.44 -1.95
CA TYR A 111 -0.84 -8.44 -2.82
C TYR A 111 -1.48 -8.47 -4.20
N LEU A 112 -1.84 -7.28 -4.68
CA LEU A 112 -2.04 -7.02 -6.10
C LEU A 112 -0.82 -7.56 -6.85
N ASP A 113 -0.97 -8.06 -8.06
CA ASP A 113 0.02 -8.74 -8.92
C ASP A 113 1.40 -8.05 -9.10
N SER A 114 1.79 -7.18 -8.18
CA SER A 114 3.07 -6.47 -8.19
C SER A 114 4.16 -7.42 -7.70
N VAL A 115 5.08 -7.74 -8.57
CA VAL A 115 6.35 -8.41 -8.22
C VAL A 115 7.11 -7.46 -7.30
N SER A 116 7.29 -7.82 -6.04
CA SER A 116 8.10 -7.07 -5.11
C SER A 116 9.34 -7.88 -4.75
N ASP A 117 10.51 -7.24 -4.84
CA ASP A 117 11.76 -7.77 -4.32
C ASP A 117 11.87 -7.27 -2.87
N TYR A 118 11.94 -8.22 -1.94
CA TYR A 118 12.09 -7.94 -0.51
C TYR A 118 13.49 -8.32 -0.03
N ARG A 119 14.18 -7.38 0.60
CA ARG A 119 15.58 -7.55 1.01
C ARG A 119 15.79 -7.12 2.46
N LEU A 120 16.55 -7.92 3.20
CA LEU A 120 17.10 -7.54 4.51
C LEU A 120 18.62 -7.50 4.38
N ASP A 121 19.23 -6.34 4.67
CA ASP A 121 20.67 -6.08 4.49
C ASP A 121 21.18 -6.50 3.09
N GLY A 122 20.38 -6.19 2.06
CA GLY A 122 20.66 -6.52 0.68
C GLY A 122 20.48 -7.98 0.28
N LYS A 123 20.02 -8.85 1.19
CA LYS A 123 19.75 -10.26 0.90
C LYS A 123 18.26 -10.48 0.65
N GLU A 124 17.92 -11.11 -0.45
CA GLU A 124 16.53 -11.47 -0.77
C GLU A 124 15.92 -12.36 0.31
N GLN A 125 14.65 -12.10 0.60
CA GLN A 125 13.84 -12.83 1.57
C GLN A 125 12.62 -13.43 0.89
N ASN A 126 12.12 -14.55 1.40
CA ASN A 126 10.92 -15.21 0.86
C ASN A 126 9.60 -14.64 1.41
N SER A 127 9.65 -13.80 2.43
CA SER A 127 8.50 -13.13 3.01
C SER A 127 8.41 -11.69 2.51
N ARG A 128 7.24 -11.08 2.62
CA ARG A 128 6.97 -9.70 2.22
C ARG A 128 6.50 -8.89 3.39
N LEU A 129 6.78 -7.59 3.37
CA LEU A 129 6.31 -6.65 4.35
C LEU A 129 4.77 -6.57 4.31
N LEU A 130 4.13 -6.63 5.47
CA LEU A 130 2.71 -6.36 5.58
C LEU A 130 2.49 -4.84 5.56
N CYS A 131 2.11 -4.34 4.40
CA CYS A 131 1.77 -2.93 4.20
C CYS A 131 0.38 -2.78 3.55
N GLN A 132 -0.28 -1.66 3.82
CA GLN A 132 -1.52 -1.27 3.14
C GLN A 132 -1.25 0.00 2.34
N MET A 133 -1.63 0.01 1.07
CA MET A 133 -1.43 1.14 0.19
C MET A 133 -2.78 1.74 -0.20
N TYR A 134 -2.91 3.05 -0.05
CA TYR A 134 -4.14 3.78 -0.33
C TYR A 134 -3.99 4.62 -1.59
N TYR A 135 -4.98 4.55 -2.47
CA TYR A 135 -5.00 5.32 -3.71
C TYR A 135 -6.41 5.84 -4.00
N ILE A 136 -6.48 6.98 -4.69
CA ILE A 136 -7.74 7.50 -5.21
C ILE A 136 -7.99 6.88 -6.58
N GLN A 137 -9.06 6.12 -6.68
CA GLN A 137 -9.57 5.68 -7.97
C GLN A 137 -10.50 6.77 -8.52
N SER A 138 -9.98 7.63 -9.39
CA SER A 138 -10.82 8.56 -10.13
C SER A 138 -11.68 7.77 -11.13
N TYR A 139 -12.94 7.54 -10.81
CA TYR A 139 -13.90 7.11 -11.81
C TYR A 139 -14.00 8.22 -12.84
N SER A 140 -13.61 7.93 -14.09
CA SER A 140 -13.79 8.89 -15.17
C SER A 140 -15.27 9.23 -15.25
N PHE A 141 -15.64 10.46 -14.94
CA PHE A 141 -17.00 11.00 -15.04
C PHE A 141 -17.59 10.73 -16.44
N TYR A 142 -16.74 10.70 -17.47
CA TYR A 142 -17.10 10.33 -18.83
C TYR A 142 -17.68 8.89 -18.97
N LYS A 143 -17.11 7.90 -18.27
CA LYS A 143 -17.64 6.52 -18.33
C LYS A 143 -19.02 6.42 -17.69
N GLY A 144 -19.27 7.20 -16.63
CA GLY A 144 -20.59 7.30 -16.00
C GLY A 144 -21.63 7.94 -16.94
N ILE A 145 -21.27 9.06 -17.60
CA ILE A 145 -22.16 9.76 -18.54
C ILE A 145 -22.49 8.86 -19.74
N VAL A 146 -21.50 8.19 -20.32
CA VAL A 146 -21.72 7.26 -21.45
C VAL A 146 -22.66 6.14 -21.04
N GLY A 147 -22.50 5.54 -19.87
CA GLY A 147 -23.39 4.49 -19.36
C GLY A 147 -24.83 4.98 -19.18
N ILE A 148 -25.03 6.16 -18.59
CA ILE A 148 -26.36 6.77 -18.42
C ILE A 148 -27.00 7.10 -19.79
N SER A 149 -26.21 7.62 -20.73
CA SER A 149 -26.71 7.94 -22.08
C SER A 149 -27.22 6.69 -22.83
N TRP A 150 -26.52 5.56 -22.71
CA TRP A 150 -26.97 4.29 -23.31
C TRP A 150 -28.24 3.79 -22.64
N LEU A 151 -28.42 3.89 -21.34
CA LEU A 151 -29.64 3.51 -20.64
C LEU A 151 -30.85 4.36 -21.08
N LEU A 152 -30.65 5.67 -21.24
CA LEU A 152 -31.67 6.58 -21.73
C LEU A 152 -32.09 6.25 -23.18
N LEU A 153 -31.12 6.00 -24.06
CA LEU A 153 -31.42 5.59 -25.46
C LEU A 153 -32.18 4.27 -25.52
N LEU A 154 -31.82 3.30 -24.70
CA LEU A 154 -32.51 2.03 -24.59
C LEU A 154 -33.95 2.21 -24.07
N GLY A 155 -34.16 3.07 -23.07
CA GLY A 155 -35.49 3.40 -22.55
C GLY A 155 -36.39 4.06 -23.60
N ILE A 156 -35.85 5.00 -24.38
CA ILE A 156 -36.58 5.66 -25.47
C ILE A 156 -36.95 4.63 -26.57
N ALA A 157 -36.01 3.77 -26.97
CA ALA A 157 -36.25 2.75 -27.98
C ALA A 157 -37.36 1.76 -27.57
N LEU A 158 -37.32 1.30 -26.32
CA LEU A 158 -38.35 0.43 -25.75
C LEU A 158 -39.72 1.12 -25.70
N SER A 159 -39.79 2.38 -25.31
CA SER A 159 -41.02 3.16 -25.27
C SER A 159 -41.66 3.31 -26.67
N VAL A 160 -40.83 3.57 -27.69
CA VAL A 160 -41.28 3.66 -29.09
C VAL A 160 -41.83 2.30 -29.60
N ILE A 161 -41.17 1.20 -29.21
CA ILE A 161 -41.62 -0.16 -29.58
C ILE A 161 -42.97 -0.44 -28.92
N ILE A 162 -43.12 -0.16 -27.63
CA ILE A 162 -44.38 -0.39 -26.90
C ILE A 162 -45.53 0.42 -27.49
N LEU A 163 -45.29 1.68 -27.84
CA LEU A 163 -46.30 2.57 -28.44
C LEU A 163 -46.71 2.16 -29.87
N ARG A 164 -45.89 1.37 -30.57
CA ARG A 164 -46.18 0.87 -31.92
C ARG A 164 -46.77 -0.53 -31.94
N LEU A 165 -46.85 -1.22 -30.81
CA LEU A 165 -47.55 -2.49 -30.76
C LEU A 165 -49.05 -2.23 -30.94
N PRO A 166 -49.68 -2.80 -31.97
CA PRO A 166 -51.13 -2.66 -32.16
C PRO A 166 -51.85 -3.31 -30.98
N ASP A 167 -52.85 -2.58 -30.44
CA ASP A 167 -53.74 -3.14 -29.43
C ASP A 167 -54.36 -4.41 -30.01
N ARG A 168 -53.93 -5.57 -29.56
CA ARG A 168 -54.61 -6.83 -29.81
C ARG A 168 -55.81 -6.87 -28.87
N GLN A 169 -56.94 -6.36 -29.36
CA GLN A 169 -58.24 -6.72 -28.82
C GLN A 169 -58.67 -8.12 -29.32
#